data_4279af65085671fe3eac80e46dfbee3a
#
_entry.id   4279af65085671fe3eac80e46dfbee3a
#
_cell.length_a   1.000
_cell.length_b   1.000
_cell.length_c   1.000
_cell.angle_alpha   90.00
_cell.angle_beta   90.00
_cell.angle_gamma   90.00
#
_symmetry.space_group_name_H-M   'P 1'
#
loop_
_entity.id
_entity.type
_entity.pdbx_description
1 polymer ?
#
loop_
_entity_poly.entity_id
_entity_poly.type
_entity_poly.pdbx_seq_one_letter_code
_entity_poly.pdbx_strand_id
1 'polypeptide(L)'
;MVEGEMMLEGLFGNIIVEKILFTLYVYGEGYPLGMAKTFKQPVNRFQQQLKRLENAGIIVSRLIGRVRVYTFNPRYPFLEEIRALIAKAVEFLPEKEKDAYYRKRTRPRRTGKP
;
A
#
# COMPACT_ATOMS: atom_id res chain seq x y z
N MET A 1 -5.90 7.59 -21.99
CA MET A 1 -4.68 7.00 -21.44
C MET A 1 -4.65 7.13 -19.92
N VAL A 2 -4.20 6.11 -19.24
CA VAL A 2 -4.18 6.10 -17.79
C VAL A 2 -2.93 6.79 -17.28
N GLU A 3 -3.11 7.69 -16.31
CA GLU A 3 -1.99 8.31 -15.64
C GLU A 3 -1.56 7.40 -14.50
N GLY A 4 -0.26 7.15 -14.40
CA GLY A 4 0.24 6.24 -13.39
C GLY A 4 -0.14 6.64 -11.98
N GLU A 5 -0.01 7.94 -11.65
CA GLU A 5 -0.24 8.39 -10.29
C GLU A 5 -1.68 8.30 -9.84
N MET A 6 -2.63 8.28 -10.77
CA MET A 6 -4.04 8.32 -10.43
C MET A 6 -4.80 7.23 -11.13
N MET A 7 -4.11 6.11 -11.34
CA MET A 7 -4.64 5.03 -12.16
C MET A 7 -6.01 4.55 -11.70
N LEU A 8 -6.21 4.39 -10.40
CA LEU A 8 -7.46 3.89 -9.86
C LEU A 8 -8.18 4.92 -8.99
N GLU A 9 -7.76 6.17 -9.06
CA GLU A 9 -8.37 7.18 -8.22
C GLU A 9 -9.87 7.31 -8.50
N GLY A 10 -10.24 7.23 -9.76
CA GLY A 10 -11.66 7.32 -10.10
C GLY A 10 -12.49 6.21 -9.49
N LEU A 11 -11.91 5.04 -9.32
CA LEU A 11 -12.60 3.92 -8.72
C LEU A 11 -12.65 4.04 -7.20
N PHE A 12 -11.53 4.39 -6.58
CA PHE A 12 -11.44 4.46 -5.13
C PHE A 12 -11.83 5.82 -4.57
N GLY A 13 -11.84 6.83 -5.41
CA GLY A 13 -12.18 8.19 -4.98
C GLY A 13 -11.10 8.86 -4.16
N ASN A 14 -9.89 8.30 -4.12
CA ASN A 14 -8.86 8.84 -3.25
C ASN A 14 -7.51 8.29 -3.65
N ILE A 15 -6.56 9.19 -3.93
CA ILE A 15 -5.23 8.76 -4.35
C ILE A 15 -4.46 8.10 -3.20
N ILE A 16 -4.75 8.50 -1.97
CA ILE A 16 -4.08 7.89 -0.82
C ILE A 16 -4.48 6.42 -0.68
N VAL A 17 -5.76 6.12 -0.93
CA VAL A 17 -6.23 4.73 -0.89
C VAL A 17 -5.47 3.89 -1.92
N GLU A 18 -5.29 4.44 -3.11
CA GLU A 18 -4.53 3.71 -4.14
C GLU A 18 -3.11 3.43 -3.66
N LYS A 19 -2.44 4.41 -3.08
CA LYS A 19 -1.07 4.24 -2.60
C LYS A 19 -0.99 3.21 -1.48
N ILE A 20 -1.98 3.22 -0.58
CA ILE A 20 -2.04 2.24 0.50
C ILE A 20 -2.17 0.83 -0.08
N LEU A 21 -3.14 0.64 -0.95
CA LEU A 21 -3.41 -0.70 -1.47
C LEU A 21 -2.26 -1.24 -2.30
N PHE A 22 -1.63 -0.37 -3.10
CA PHE A 22 -0.46 -0.78 -3.87
C PHE A 22 0.68 -1.17 -2.93
N THR A 23 0.90 -0.41 -1.87
CA THR A 23 1.95 -0.71 -0.90
C THR A 23 1.71 -2.07 -0.24
N LEU A 24 0.49 -2.31 0.20
CA LEU A 24 0.18 -3.58 0.85
C LEU A 24 0.29 -4.75 -0.12
N TYR A 25 -0.07 -4.52 -1.38
CA TYR A 25 0.08 -5.58 -2.37
C TYR A 25 1.54 -5.91 -2.63
N VAL A 26 2.36 -4.89 -2.80
CA VAL A 26 3.76 -5.10 -3.20
C VAL A 26 4.60 -5.62 -2.05
N TYR A 27 4.43 -5.04 -0.86
CA TYR A 27 5.31 -5.36 0.27
C TYR A 27 4.67 -6.30 1.28
N GLY A 28 3.38 -6.55 1.17
CA GLY A 28 2.68 -7.44 2.09
C GLY A 28 2.18 -6.75 3.35
N GLU A 29 2.80 -5.65 3.73
CA GLU A 29 2.40 -4.92 4.92
C GLU A 29 2.88 -3.48 4.84
N GLY A 30 2.38 -2.63 5.72
CA GLY A 30 2.83 -1.26 5.76
C GLY A 30 2.35 -0.56 7.02
N TYR A 31 2.93 0.59 7.32
CA TYR A 31 2.55 1.38 8.48
C TYR A 31 2.52 2.86 8.09
N PRO A 32 1.72 3.65 8.82
CA PRO A 32 1.43 5.02 8.36
C PRO A 32 2.66 5.90 8.15
N LEU A 33 3.60 5.88 9.09
CA LEU A 33 4.76 6.75 8.99
C LEU A 33 5.65 6.37 7.82
N GLY A 34 5.80 5.06 7.58
CA GLY A 34 6.58 4.59 6.45
C GLY A 34 5.97 5.02 5.14
N MET A 35 4.64 4.91 5.03
CA MET A 35 3.94 5.34 3.83
C MET A 35 4.08 6.85 3.64
N ALA A 36 3.92 7.61 4.72
CA ALA A 36 4.05 9.06 4.65
C ALA A 36 5.42 9.46 4.12
N LYS A 37 6.45 8.80 4.60
CA LYS A 37 7.81 9.08 4.12
C LYS A 37 7.99 8.71 2.66
N THR A 38 7.50 7.55 2.29
CA THR A 38 7.66 7.06 0.92
C THR A 38 7.00 8.01 -0.07
N PHE A 39 5.79 8.45 0.22
CA PHE A 39 5.02 9.24 -0.74
C PHE A 39 5.10 10.75 -0.45
N LYS A 40 5.83 11.14 0.59
CA LYS A 40 6.03 12.55 0.93
C LYS A 40 4.71 13.27 1.16
N GLN A 41 3.86 12.65 1.95
CA GLN A 41 2.56 13.19 2.30
C GLN A 41 2.40 13.16 3.82
N PRO A 42 1.57 14.05 4.38
CA PRO A 42 1.36 14.05 5.84
C PRO A 42 0.83 12.71 6.33
N VAL A 43 1.33 12.27 7.48
CA VAL A 43 1.00 10.96 8.01
C VAL A 43 -0.50 10.82 8.30
N ASN A 44 -1.15 11.91 8.71
CA ASN A 44 -2.57 11.82 9.06
C ASN A 44 -3.45 11.46 7.86
N ARG A 45 -3.00 11.77 6.65
CA ARG A 45 -3.77 11.39 5.46
C ARG A 45 -3.81 9.87 5.32
N PHE A 46 -2.70 9.21 5.63
CA PHE A 46 -2.68 7.75 5.60
C PHE A 46 -3.45 7.16 6.78
N GLN A 47 -3.30 7.75 7.97
CA GLN A 47 -4.02 7.24 9.13
C GLN A 47 -5.53 7.25 8.93
N GLN A 48 -6.05 8.32 8.35
CA GLN A 48 -7.48 8.43 8.09
C GLN A 48 -7.97 7.35 7.14
N GLN A 49 -7.25 7.15 6.05
CA GLN A 49 -7.68 6.17 5.06
C GLN A 49 -7.45 4.74 5.53
N LEU A 50 -6.38 4.50 6.26
CA LEU A 50 -6.14 3.17 6.83
C LEU A 50 -7.27 2.80 7.79
N LYS A 51 -7.68 3.75 8.62
CA LYS A 51 -8.78 3.49 9.55
C LYS A 51 -10.07 3.19 8.80
N ARG A 52 -10.34 3.93 7.75
CA ARG A 52 -11.53 3.71 6.94
C ARG A 52 -11.52 2.33 6.30
N LEU A 53 -10.39 1.93 5.74
CA LEU A 53 -10.26 0.62 5.11
C LEU A 53 -10.36 -0.50 6.14
N GLU A 54 -9.82 -0.28 7.32
CA GLU A 54 -9.92 -1.28 8.39
C GLU A 54 -11.35 -1.42 8.87
N ASN A 55 -12.04 -0.29 9.05
CA ASN A 55 -13.44 -0.33 9.45
C ASN A 55 -14.31 -1.05 8.43
N ALA A 56 -13.94 -0.97 7.16
CA ALA A 56 -14.66 -1.65 6.09
C ALA A 56 -14.29 -3.14 5.98
N GLY A 57 -13.32 -3.60 6.77
CA GLY A 57 -12.93 -4.99 6.76
C GLY A 57 -11.96 -5.38 5.67
N ILE A 58 -11.45 -4.42 4.91
CA ILE A 58 -10.55 -4.72 3.79
C ILE A 58 -9.15 -5.04 4.31
N ILE A 59 -8.73 -4.36 5.36
CA ILE A 59 -7.41 -4.56 5.95
C ILE A 59 -7.55 -4.79 7.45
N VAL A 60 -6.51 -5.35 8.05
CA VAL A 60 -6.43 -5.54 9.48
C VAL A 60 -5.10 -5.01 9.96
N SER A 61 -4.97 -4.80 11.27
CA SER A 61 -3.73 -4.27 11.81
C SER A 61 -3.36 -5.00 13.09
N ARG A 62 -2.07 -4.89 13.44
CA ARG A 62 -1.57 -5.40 14.69
C ARG A 62 -0.47 -4.47 15.18
N LEU A 63 -0.28 -4.42 16.49
CA LEU A 63 0.80 -3.64 17.07
C LEU A 63 2.07 -4.47 17.10
N ILE A 64 3.15 -3.90 16.61
CA ILE A 64 4.47 -4.47 16.74
C ILE A 64 5.29 -3.40 17.44
N GLY A 65 5.52 -3.60 18.74
CA GLY A 65 6.08 -2.53 19.54
C GLY A 65 5.11 -1.37 19.62
N ARG A 66 5.54 -0.21 19.14
CA ARG A 66 4.68 0.99 19.13
C ARG A 66 4.13 1.28 17.76
N VAL A 67 4.37 0.38 16.82
CA VAL A 67 3.99 0.61 15.43
C VAL A 67 2.80 -0.26 15.09
N ARG A 68 1.77 0.36 14.50
CA ARG A 68 0.62 -0.40 14.01
C ARG A 68 0.86 -0.75 12.55
N VAL A 69 0.91 -2.04 12.28
CA VAL A 69 1.23 -2.57 10.96
C VAL A 69 -0.03 -3.13 10.35
N TYR A 70 -0.28 -2.77 9.10
CA TYR A 70 -1.50 -3.12 8.37
C TYR A 70 -1.19 -4.14 7.29
N THR A 71 -2.13 -5.06 7.09
CA THR A 71 -2.07 -6.06 6.02
C THR A 71 -3.47 -6.22 5.46
N PHE A 72 -3.58 -6.84 4.28
CA PHE A 72 -4.90 -7.22 3.80
C PHE A 72 -5.54 -8.19 4.78
N ASN A 73 -6.87 -8.11 4.89
CA ASN A 73 -7.64 -9.02 5.74
C ASN A 73 -7.87 -10.31 4.96
N PRO A 74 -7.29 -11.44 5.40
CA PRO A 74 -7.46 -12.70 4.66
C PRO A 74 -8.91 -13.18 4.62
N ARG A 75 -9.78 -12.63 5.45
CA ARG A 75 -11.19 -13.01 5.47
C ARG A 75 -12.10 -12.07 4.69
N TYR A 76 -11.52 -11.05 4.06
CA TYR A 76 -12.35 -10.13 3.28
C TYR A 76 -12.89 -10.88 2.06
N PRO A 77 -14.22 -10.89 1.87
CA PRO A 77 -14.82 -11.75 0.83
C PRO A 77 -14.36 -11.46 -0.59
N PHE A 78 -13.94 -10.22 -0.86
CA PHE A 78 -13.54 -9.82 -2.20
C PHE A 78 -12.04 -9.65 -2.32
N LEU A 79 -11.28 -10.31 -1.42
CA LEU A 79 -9.84 -10.10 -1.39
C LEU A 79 -9.16 -10.50 -2.68
N GLU A 80 -9.54 -11.66 -3.22
CA GLU A 80 -8.90 -12.14 -4.44
C GLU A 80 -9.16 -11.20 -5.61
N GLU A 81 -10.39 -10.69 -5.70
CA GLU A 81 -10.73 -9.77 -6.76
C GLU A 81 -9.98 -8.45 -6.65
N ILE A 82 -9.89 -7.92 -5.43
CA ILE A 82 -9.15 -6.69 -5.22
C ILE A 82 -7.66 -6.89 -5.52
N ARG A 83 -7.09 -7.99 -5.04
CA ARG A 83 -5.68 -8.25 -5.31
C ARG A 83 -5.41 -8.41 -6.80
N ALA A 84 -6.31 -9.06 -7.52
CA ALA A 84 -6.14 -9.22 -8.97
C ALA A 84 -6.20 -7.87 -9.67
N LEU A 85 -7.12 -7.01 -9.26
CA LEU A 85 -7.21 -5.67 -9.84
C LEU A 85 -5.94 -4.88 -9.56
N ILE A 86 -5.48 -4.92 -8.32
CA ILE A 86 -4.28 -4.17 -7.94
C ILE A 86 -3.06 -4.72 -8.65
N ALA A 87 -2.94 -6.04 -8.76
CA ALA A 87 -1.80 -6.65 -9.45
C ALA A 87 -1.72 -6.14 -10.89
N LYS A 88 -2.86 -6.11 -11.56
CA LYS A 88 -2.89 -5.63 -12.93
C LYS A 88 -2.54 -4.15 -13.00
N ALA A 89 -3.08 -3.37 -12.08
CA ALA A 89 -2.80 -1.94 -12.07
C ALA A 89 -1.32 -1.66 -11.85
N VAL A 90 -0.69 -2.41 -10.95
CA VAL A 90 0.74 -2.23 -10.69
C VAL A 90 1.56 -2.53 -11.93
N GLU A 91 1.16 -3.55 -12.72
CA GLU A 91 1.86 -3.84 -13.97
C GLU A 91 1.86 -2.66 -14.93
N PHE A 92 0.80 -1.88 -14.90
CA PHE A 92 0.64 -0.75 -15.81
C PHE A 92 1.30 0.52 -15.33
N LEU A 93 1.85 0.53 -14.12
CA LEU A 93 2.54 1.71 -13.63
C LEU A 93 3.79 1.98 -14.46
N PRO A 94 4.13 3.27 -14.67
CA PRO A 94 5.40 3.60 -15.31
C PRO A 94 6.57 3.03 -14.52
N GLU A 95 7.62 2.64 -15.22
CA GLU A 95 8.80 2.09 -14.55
C GLU A 95 9.37 3.05 -13.52
N LYS A 96 9.33 4.33 -13.84
CA LYS A 96 9.81 5.35 -12.93
C LYS A 96 9.07 5.30 -11.59
N GLU A 97 7.76 5.12 -11.62
CA GLU A 97 6.96 5.04 -10.43
C GLU A 97 7.19 3.74 -9.67
N LYS A 98 7.30 2.64 -10.41
CA LYS A 98 7.62 1.36 -9.78
C LYS A 98 8.92 1.46 -9.01
N ASP A 99 9.94 2.06 -9.63
CA ASP A 99 11.23 2.19 -8.98
C ASP A 99 11.19 3.13 -7.79
N ALA A 100 10.44 4.22 -7.90
CA ALA A 100 10.40 5.22 -6.84
C ALA A 100 9.70 4.69 -5.58
N TYR A 101 8.63 3.89 -5.75
CA TYR A 101 7.77 3.56 -4.62
C TYR A 101 7.62 2.09 -4.34
N TYR A 102 7.73 1.22 -5.34
CA TYR A 102 7.26 -0.15 -5.22
C TYR A 102 8.35 -1.19 -5.43
N ARG A 103 9.59 -0.78 -5.48
CA ARG A 103 10.73 -1.70 -5.58
C ARG A 103 11.79 -1.38 -4.56
N LYS A 104 11.37 -0.74 -3.46
CA LYS A 104 12.32 -0.38 -2.42
C LYS A 104 12.63 -1.60 -1.57
N ARG A 105 13.84 -1.61 -1.03
CA ARG A 105 14.23 -2.65 -0.11
C ARG A 105 13.50 -2.43 1.21
N THR A 106 12.80 -3.45 1.68
CA THR A 106 12.06 -3.35 2.93
C THR A 106 12.83 -3.85 4.12
N ARG A 107 14.00 -4.47 3.90
CA ARG A 107 14.86 -4.96 4.95
C ARG A 107 16.27 -4.49 4.72
N PRO A 108 17.04 -4.36 5.79
CA PRO A 108 18.45 -4.03 5.62
C PRO A 108 19.16 -5.13 4.84
N ARG A 109 20.12 -4.73 4.04
CA ARG A 109 20.95 -5.69 3.34
C ARG A 109 21.76 -6.45 4.38
N ARG A 110 21.84 -7.76 4.24
CA ARG A 110 22.60 -8.55 5.18
C ARG A 110 24.05 -8.43 4.86
N THR A 111 24.77 -7.90 5.81
CA THR A 111 26.19 -7.66 5.65
C THR A 111 26.95 -8.94 5.93
N GLY A 112 27.92 -9.23 5.09
CA GLY A 112 28.74 -10.43 5.30
C GLY A 112 27.95 -11.71 5.13
N LYS A 113 26.76 -11.62 4.66
CA LYS A 113 25.96 -12.80 4.42
C LYS A 113 25.83 -13.03 2.96
N PRO A 114 25.98 -14.23 2.56
CA PRO A 114 25.72 -14.52 1.15
C PRO A 114 24.29 -14.28 0.84
#